data_f455b4619c1861bd9175ae76100681ce
#
_entry.id   f455b4619c1861bd9175ae76100681ce
#
_cell.length_a   1.000
_cell.length_b   1.000
_cell.length_c   1.000
_cell.angle_alpha   90.00
_cell.angle_beta   90.00
_cell.angle_gamma   90.00
#
_symmetry.space_group_name_H-M   'P 1'
#
loop_
_entity.id
_entity.type
_entity.pdbx_description
1 polymer ?
#
loop_
_entity_poly.entity_id
_entity_poly.type
_entity_poly.pdbx_seq_one_letter_code
_entity_poly.pdbx_strand_id
1 'polypeptide(L)'
;AGTTTAYPFFADAPGLSFFFRKRVLHKGAGIGLHQHDKDEVYYVVSGTGRYIVDGSIRDVGPGDAMLTRTGSTHSLMQDGDEDLVILLAYPKAAD
;
A
#
# COMPACT_ATOMS: atom_id res chain seq x y z
N ALA A 1 12.42 3.50 -13.26
CA ALA A 1 11.45 3.32 -12.17
C ALA A 1 12.02 3.83 -10.86
N GLY A 2 11.19 4.42 -10.02
CA GLY A 2 11.60 4.91 -8.71
C GLY A 2 11.71 3.80 -7.68
N THR A 3 12.15 4.16 -6.49
CA THR A 3 12.34 3.24 -5.37
C THR A 3 11.31 3.49 -4.29
N THR A 4 11.13 2.51 -3.41
CA THR A 4 10.26 2.63 -2.23
C THR A 4 11.09 2.49 -0.96
N THR A 5 10.61 3.13 0.13
CA THR A 5 11.20 2.98 1.46
C THR A 5 10.11 2.52 2.41
N ALA A 6 10.38 1.47 3.17
CA ALA A 6 9.43 0.91 4.12
C ALA A 6 9.86 1.18 5.55
N TYR A 7 8.89 1.53 6.39
CA TYR A 7 9.09 1.80 7.81
C TYR A 7 8.13 0.90 8.59
N PRO A 8 8.57 -0.26 9.09
CA PRO A 8 7.70 -1.12 9.89
C PRO A 8 7.46 -0.53 11.27
N PHE A 9 6.21 -0.57 11.70
CA PHE A 9 5.84 -0.17 13.05
C PHE A 9 5.57 -1.41 13.90
N PHE A 10 6.03 -1.39 15.15
CA PHE A 10 5.75 -2.46 16.11
C PHE A 10 6.20 -3.85 15.63
N ALA A 11 7.29 -3.90 14.87
CA ALA A 11 7.77 -5.17 14.29
C ALA A 11 8.10 -6.21 15.36
N ASP A 12 8.53 -5.76 16.54
CA ASP A 12 8.95 -6.63 17.64
C ASP A 12 7.85 -6.80 18.71
N ALA A 13 6.64 -6.31 18.48
CA ALA A 13 5.56 -6.41 19.46
C ALA A 13 5.09 -7.88 19.56
N PRO A 14 5.18 -8.51 20.74
CA PRO A 14 4.77 -9.90 20.89
C PRO A 14 3.26 -10.09 20.66
N GLY A 15 2.88 -11.10 19.91
CA GLY A 15 1.50 -11.47 19.73
C GLY A 15 0.67 -10.58 18.84
N LEU A 16 1.27 -9.57 18.22
CA LEU A 16 0.56 -8.72 17.28
C LEU A 16 0.20 -9.51 16.02
N SER A 17 -1.09 -9.52 15.66
CA SER A 17 -1.63 -10.39 14.62
C SER A 17 -1.66 -9.77 13.23
N PHE A 18 -1.16 -8.54 13.08
CA PHE A 18 -1.15 -7.85 11.79
C PHE A 18 0.15 -7.08 11.62
N PHE A 19 0.48 -6.77 10.36
CA PHE A 19 1.54 -5.83 10.01
C PHE A 19 0.96 -4.43 9.87
N PHE A 20 1.69 -3.45 10.38
CA PHE A 20 1.37 -2.04 10.19
C PHE A 20 2.64 -1.31 9.77
N ARG A 21 2.59 -0.66 8.61
CA ARG A 21 3.77 -0.04 8.00
C ARG A 21 3.44 1.30 7.38
N LYS A 22 4.44 2.18 7.37
CA LYS A 22 4.45 3.32 6.47
C LYS A 22 5.31 2.95 5.27
N ARG A 23 4.86 3.29 4.08
CA ARG A 23 5.65 3.11 2.87
C ARG A 23 5.69 4.41 2.10
N VAL A 24 6.89 4.77 1.62
CA VAL A 24 7.10 5.95 0.80
C VAL A 24 7.43 5.48 -0.60
N LEU A 25 6.57 5.83 -1.56
CA LEU A 25 6.81 5.59 -2.97
C LEU A 25 7.39 6.87 -3.55
N HIS A 26 8.67 6.81 -3.88
CA HIS A 26 9.37 7.96 -4.46
C HIS A 26 8.93 8.16 -5.91
N LYS A 27 9.28 9.30 -6.49
CA LYS A 27 8.83 9.66 -7.84
C LYS A 27 9.10 8.53 -8.84
N GLY A 28 8.05 8.14 -9.56
CA GLY A 28 8.10 7.05 -10.53
C GLY A 28 8.00 5.65 -9.96
N ALA A 29 7.88 5.52 -8.65
CA ALA A 29 7.81 4.21 -8.00
C ALA A 29 6.40 3.64 -8.01
N GLY A 30 6.32 2.32 -7.84
CA GLY A 30 5.06 1.64 -7.70
C GLY A 30 5.21 0.34 -6.95
N ILE A 31 4.08 -0.12 -6.42
CA ILE A 31 3.89 -1.49 -5.96
C ILE A 31 3.31 -2.23 -7.16
N GLY A 32 4.03 -3.22 -7.65
CA GLY A 32 3.69 -3.92 -8.88
C GLY A 32 2.37 -4.66 -8.80
N LEU A 33 1.82 -4.97 -9.97
CA LEU A 33 0.57 -5.72 -10.08
C LEU A 33 0.81 -7.15 -9.57
N HIS A 34 0.05 -7.54 -8.55
CA HIS A 34 0.11 -8.89 -8.00
C HIS A 34 -1.23 -9.28 -7.39
N GLN A 35 -1.46 -10.58 -7.28
CA GLN A 35 -2.61 -11.11 -6.57
C GLN A 35 -2.22 -11.32 -5.12
N HIS A 36 -3.07 -10.83 -4.22
CA HIS A 36 -2.82 -10.93 -2.78
C HIS A 36 -3.66 -12.05 -2.16
N ASP A 37 -3.08 -12.79 -1.25
CA ASP A 37 -3.76 -13.88 -0.54
C ASP A 37 -4.36 -13.45 0.81
N LYS A 38 -4.34 -12.14 1.09
CA LYS A 38 -4.87 -11.54 2.33
C LYS A 38 -5.53 -10.22 2.00
N ASP A 39 -6.45 -9.80 2.85
CA ASP A 39 -6.99 -8.44 2.79
C ASP A 39 -5.90 -7.44 3.17
N GLU A 40 -5.87 -6.30 2.49
CA GLU A 40 -4.89 -5.25 2.74
C GLU A 40 -5.56 -3.89 2.68
N VAL A 41 -5.22 -3.02 3.63
CA VAL A 41 -5.71 -1.64 3.65
C VAL A 41 -4.55 -0.70 3.38
N TYR A 42 -4.77 0.25 2.47
CA TYR A 42 -3.88 1.40 2.25
C TYR A 42 -4.59 2.67 2.65
N TYR A 43 -3.85 3.59 3.24
CA TYR A 43 -4.33 4.94 3.55
C TYR A 43 -3.31 5.95 3.08
N VAL A 44 -3.73 6.93 2.27
CA VAL A 44 -2.82 7.94 1.73
C VAL A 44 -2.65 9.07 2.75
N VAL A 45 -1.41 9.30 3.16
CA VAL A 45 -1.04 10.40 4.06
C VAL A 45 -0.75 11.66 3.26
N SER A 46 0.08 11.54 2.22
CA SER A 46 0.46 12.67 1.35
C SER A 46 0.86 12.18 -0.03
N GLY A 47 0.90 13.09 -0.97
CA GLY A 47 1.15 12.79 -2.37
C GLY A 47 -0.09 12.27 -3.08
N THR A 48 0.07 11.91 -4.34
CA THR A 48 -1.01 11.37 -5.18
C THR A 48 -0.55 10.10 -5.87
N GLY A 49 -1.50 9.28 -6.25
CA GLY A 49 -1.20 8.03 -6.91
C GLY A 49 -2.35 7.51 -7.74
N ARG A 50 -2.09 6.38 -8.36
CA ARG A 50 -3.07 5.66 -9.17
C ARG A 50 -3.19 4.25 -8.62
N TYR A 51 -4.38 3.91 -8.15
CA TYR A 51 -4.69 2.60 -7.59
C TYR A 51 -5.46 1.79 -8.62
N ILE A 52 -4.92 0.62 -8.95
CA ILE A 52 -5.51 -0.28 -9.93
C ILE A 52 -5.89 -1.56 -9.22
N VAL A 53 -7.15 -1.94 -9.30
CA VAL A 53 -7.66 -3.16 -8.70
C VAL A 53 -8.60 -3.85 -9.68
N ASP A 54 -8.31 -5.11 -10.00
CA ASP A 54 -9.09 -5.94 -10.92
C ASP A 54 -9.45 -5.19 -12.22
N GLY A 55 -8.47 -4.44 -12.76
CA GLY A 55 -8.62 -3.70 -14.01
C GLY A 55 -9.26 -2.31 -13.88
N SER A 56 -9.79 -1.96 -12.71
CA SER A 56 -10.35 -0.62 -12.48
C SER A 56 -9.27 0.33 -11.99
N ILE A 57 -9.24 1.55 -12.52
CA ILE A 57 -8.24 2.56 -12.18
C ILE A 57 -8.92 3.67 -11.38
N ARG A 58 -8.30 4.08 -10.27
CA ARG A 58 -8.77 5.18 -9.43
C ARG A 58 -7.60 6.07 -9.05
N ASP A 59 -7.75 7.39 -9.26
CA ASP A 59 -6.81 8.36 -8.71
C ASP A 59 -7.04 8.48 -7.20
N VAL A 60 -5.95 8.53 -6.45
CA VAL A 60 -6.00 8.61 -4.99
C VAL A 60 -5.11 9.75 -4.50
N GLY A 61 -5.49 10.34 -3.39
CA GLY A 61 -4.76 11.43 -2.74
C GLY A 61 -4.96 11.41 -1.24
N PRO A 62 -4.44 12.44 -0.53
CA PRO A 62 -4.47 12.47 0.94
C PRO A 62 -5.87 12.25 1.51
N GLY A 63 -5.97 11.35 2.48
CA GLY A 63 -7.24 11.00 3.11
C GLY A 63 -7.99 9.86 2.46
N ASP A 64 -7.54 9.37 1.31
CA ASP A 64 -8.18 8.22 0.66
C ASP A 64 -7.71 6.91 1.31
N ALA A 65 -8.66 6.00 1.49
CA ALA A 65 -8.39 4.65 1.93
C ALA A 65 -8.77 3.66 0.82
N MET A 66 -7.97 2.61 0.66
CA MET A 66 -8.20 1.56 -0.33
C MET A 66 -8.20 0.20 0.37
N LEU A 67 -9.22 -0.59 0.09
CA LEU A 67 -9.29 -1.96 0.58
C LEU A 67 -9.08 -2.92 -0.59
N THR A 68 -8.04 -3.74 -0.49
CA THR A 68 -7.80 -4.83 -1.43
C THR A 68 -8.22 -6.12 -0.75
N ARG A 69 -9.18 -6.81 -1.35
CA ARG A 69 -9.67 -8.08 -0.80
C ARG A 69 -8.81 -9.24 -1.26
N THR A 70 -8.77 -10.26 -0.44
CA THR A 70 -8.12 -11.53 -0.77
C THR A 70 -8.56 -12.02 -2.15
N GLY A 71 -7.61 -12.41 -2.98
CA GLY A 71 -7.86 -12.90 -4.33
C GLY A 71 -7.89 -11.84 -5.42
N SER A 72 -7.96 -10.54 -5.05
CA SER A 72 -7.90 -9.46 -6.03
C SER A 72 -6.47 -9.24 -6.52
N THR A 73 -6.32 -8.77 -7.76
CA THR A 73 -5.06 -8.24 -8.24
C THR A 73 -5.05 -6.73 -8.07
N HIS A 74 -3.92 -6.18 -7.60
CA HIS A 74 -3.81 -4.74 -7.43
C HIS A 74 -2.41 -4.22 -7.68
N SER A 75 -2.34 -2.94 -7.97
CA SER A 75 -1.08 -2.18 -7.99
C SER A 75 -1.35 -0.76 -7.53
N LEU A 76 -0.30 -0.09 -7.06
CA LEU A 76 -0.37 1.32 -6.68
C LEU A 76 0.86 2.01 -7.27
N MET A 77 0.62 3.08 -8.03
CA MET A 77 1.68 3.84 -8.69
C MET A 77 1.70 5.26 -8.17
N GLN A 78 2.89 5.74 -7.82
CA GLN A 78 3.09 7.15 -7.50
C GLN A 78 2.82 7.99 -8.75
N ASP A 79 2.14 9.12 -8.56
CA ASP A 79 1.84 10.08 -9.62
C ASP A 79 2.20 11.48 -9.12
N GLY A 80 2.47 12.41 -10.03
CA GLY A 80 2.83 13.78 -9.67
C GLY A 80 4.29 13.93 -9.25
N ASP A 81 4.60 15.04 -8.58
CA ASP A 81 5.97 15.42 -8.26
C ASP A 81 6.39 15.08 -6.83
N GLU A 82 5.44 14.81 -5.96
CA GLU A 82 5.70 14.50 -4.55
C GLU A 82 5.77 12.99 -4.32
N ASP A 83 6.53 12.58 -3.30
CA ASP A 83 6.47 11.22 -2.82
C ASP A 83 5.03 10.86 -2.42
N LEU A 84 4.62 9.66 -2.73
CA LEU A 84 3.36 9.10 -2.26
C LEU A 84 3.62 8.37 -0.95
N VAL A 85 3.07 8.89 0.13
CA VAL A 85 3.24 8.32 1.48
C VAL A 85 1.95 7.62 1.87
N ILE A 86 2.06 6.34 2.16
CA ILE A 86 0.92 5.53 2.58
C ILE A 86 1.20 4.83 3.90
N LEU A 87 0.12 4.60 4.66
CA LEU A 87 0.10 3.62 5.73
C LEU A 87 -0.58 2.37 5.19
N LEU A 88 -0.11 1.22 5.58
CA LEU A 88 -0.71 -0.03 5.16
C LEU A 88 -0.77 -1.03 6.31
N ALA A 89 -1.80 -1.85 6.27
CA ALA A 89 -2.02 -2.90 7.27
C ALA A 89 -2.54 -4.16 6.59
N TYR A 90 -2.03 -5.30 7.00
CA TYR A 90 -2.51 -6.60 6.54
C TYR A 90 -2.23 -7.66 7.61
N PRO A 91 -3.03 -8.74 7.67
CA PRO A 91 -2.85 -9.75 8.69
C PRO A 91 -1.56 -10.54 8.48
N LYS A 92 -0.96 -10.96 9.59
CA LYS A 92 0.14 -11.93 9.55
C LYS A 92 -0.42 -13.29 9.16
N ALA A 93 0.42 -14.11 8.54
CA ALA A 93 0.03 -15.47 8.21
C ALA A 93 -0.33 -16.24 9.49
N ALA A 94 -1.39 -17.03 9.43
CA ALA A 94 -1.70 -17.96 10.49
C ALA A 94 -0.71 -19.13 10.42
N ASP A 95 -0.25 -19.55 11.57
CA ASP A 95 0.64 -20.72 11.68
C ASP A 95 -0.16 -22.01 11.74
#